data_002fc0d57a7ce17e98ec2af95c72f796
#
_entry.id   002fc0d57a7ce17e98ec2af95c72f796
#
_cell.length_a   1.000
_cell.length_b   1.000
_cell.length_c   1.000
_cell.angle_alpha   90.00
_cell.angle_beta   90.00
_cell.angle_gamma   90.00
#
_symmetry.space_group_name_H-M   'P 1'
#
loop_
_entity.id
_entity.type
_entity.pdbx_description
1 polymer ?
#
loop_
_entity_poly.entity_id
_entity_poly.type
_entity_poly.pdbx_seq_one_letter_code
_entity_poly.pdbx_strand_id
1 'polypeptide(L)'
;MNKSTEQTLWGLLENITENLKSKRLADVFRLVSFCPFETYGPHKHVRIEINYVKKGNCILHLDDESVTFREGEIMIITSGSNHLFEAGSEGTTLMQLEFLPEIFSHFHFKSEDGTVASTPVTLFSEENRVIKIVNNVCIMRVVQRIVNELEFKSRYYRYLVVMYYAELLVLIYRYMDESYLPICTNDSLKKAIAYIRLNYQSEITMQ
;
A
#
# COMPACT_ATOMS: atom_id res chain seq x y z
N MET A 1 -15.66 14.07 -26.32
CA MET A 1 -14.25 13.72 -25.99
C MET A 1 -13.39 14.01 -27.20
N ASN A 2 -12.32 14.77 -27.06
CA ASN A 2 -11.51 15.21 -28.18
C ASN A 2 -10.59 14.04 -28.61
N LYS A 3 -10.50 13.73 -29.92
CA LYS A 3 -9.65 12.63 -30.44
C LYS A 3 -8.20 12.64 -29.93
N SER A 4 -7.66 13.83 -29.61
CA SER A 4 -6.31 13.97 -29.07
C SER A 4 -6.19 13.41 -27.62
N THR A 5 -7.24 13.53 -26.82
CA THR A 5 -7.24 13.03 -25.41
C THR A 5 -7.36 11.51 -25.39
N GLU A 6 -8.13 10.93 -26.30
CA GLU A 6 -8.28 9.48 -26.43
C GLU A 6 -6.98 8.81 -26.90
N GLN A 7 -6.31 9.38 -27.91
CA GLN A 7 -4.99 8.91 -28.35
C GLN A 7 -3.93 9.01 -27.26
N THR A 8 -3.98 10.06 -26.43
CA THR A 8 -3.02 10.22 -25.31
C THR A 8 -3.24 9.18 -24.22
N LEU A 9 -4.50 8.83 -23.91
CA LEU A 9 -4.82 7.81 -22.91
C LEU A 9 -4.36 6.42 -23.37
N TRP A 10 -4.65 6.04 -24.61
CA TRP A 10 -4.21 4.77 -25.18
C TRP A 10 -2.67 4.69 -25.28
N GLY A 11 -2.00 5.74 -25.71
CA GLY A 11 -0.54 5.80 -25.74
C GLY A 11 0.10 5.67 -24.37
N LEU A 12 -0.52 6.24 -23.31
CA LEU A 12 -0.08 6.08 -21.94
C LEU A 12 -0.22 4.62 -21.45
N LEU A 13 -1.37 3.99 -21.70
CA LEU A 13 -1.63 2.60 -21.34
C LEU A 13 -0.70 1.64 -22.09
N GLU A 14 -0.47 1.85 -23.39
CA GLU A 14 0.50 1.08 -24.16
C GLU A 14 1.91 1.23 -23.61
N ASN A 15 2.35 2.43 -23.31
CA ASN A 15 3.69 2.70 -22.78
C ASN A 15 3.90 2.03 -21.43
N ILE A 16 2.94 2.12 -20.50
CA ILE A 16 3.00 1.45 -19.20
C ILE A 16 3.02 -0.07 -19.39
N THR A 17 2.18 -0.61 -20.26
CA THR A 17 2.09 -2.06 -20.47
C THR A 17 3.30 -2.63 -21.19
N GLU A 18 3.85 -1.96 -22.19
CA GLU A 18 5.07 -2.39 -22.89
C GLU A 18 6.28 -2.38 -21.94
N ASN A 19 6.45 -1.33 -21.13
CA ASN A 19 7.54 -1.25 -20.16
C ASN A 19 7.44 -2.32 -19.08
N LEU A 20 6.24 -2.80 -18.73
CA LEU A 20 6.04 -3.84 -17.73
C LEU A 20 5.86 -5.25 -18.35
N LYS A 21 5.84 -5.38 -19.68
CA LYS A 21 5.57 -6.64 -20.38
C LYS A 21 6.59 -7.74 -20.07
N SER A 22 7.85 -7.38 -19.93
CA SER A 22 8.95 -8.29 -19.61
C SER A 22 9.31 -8.31 -18.13
N LYS A 23 8.81 -7.37 -17.32
CA LYS A 23 9.15 -7.27 -15.89
C LYS A 23 8.31 -8.24 -15.06
N ARG A 24 8.90 -8.73 -13.99
CA ARG A 24 8.21 -9.47 -12.95
C ARG A 24 7.31 -8.51 -12.19
N LEU A 25 6.00 -8.78 -12.14
CA LEU A 25 5.03 -7.90 -11.47
C LEU A 25 5.05 -8.04 -9.95
N ALA A 26 5.45 -9.20 -9.44
CA ALA A 26 5.72 -9.44 -8.03
C ALA A 26 6.73 -10.58 -7.89
N ASP A 27 7.53 -10.54 -6.85
CA ASP A 27 8.46 -11.62 -6.48
C ASP A 27 7.82 -12.60 -5.52
N VAL A 28 7.04 -12.09 -4.56
CA VAL A 28 6.28 -12.88 -3.59
C VAL A 28 4.83 -12.41 -3.61
N PHE A 29 3.92 -13.36 -3.67
CA PHE A 29 2.48 -13.16 -3.52
C PHE A 29 1.89 -14.46 -2.96
N ARG A 30 1.63 -14.45 -1.65
CA ARG A 30 1.20 -15.67 -0.94
C ARG A 30 0.47 -15.37 0.35
N LEU A 31 -0.20 -16.38 0.85
CA LEU A 31 -0.61 -16.46 2.24
C LEU A 31 0.44 -17.26 3.01
N VAL A 32 0.93 -16.73 4.11
CA VAL A 32 1.91 -17.39 4.98
C VAL A 32 1.46 -17.33 6.42
N SER A 33 1.69 -18.43 7.17
CA SER A 33 1.40 -18.50 8.60
C SER A 33 2.68 -18.79 9.36
N PHE A 34 2.86 -18.08 10.46
CA PHE A 34 3.96 -18.20 11.41
C PHE A 34 3.44 -18.77 12.72
N CYS A 35 4.22 -19.65 13.33
CA CYS A 35 3.93 -20.17 14.67
C CYS A 35 4.06 -19.07 15.74
N PRO A 36 3.51 -19.27 16.95
CA PRO A 36 3.72 -18.34 18.05
C PRO A 36 5.19 -18.02 18.29
N PHE A 37 5.51 -16.72 18.37
CA PHE A 37 6.86 -16.20 18.61
C PHE A 37 7.92 -16.57 17.55
N GLU A 38 7.48 -17.08 16.40
CA GLU A 38 8.38 -17.34 15.27
C GLU A 38 8.94 -16.02 14.74
N THR A 39 10.26 -16.00 14.47
CA THR A 39 10.95 -14.83 13.94
C THR A 39 11.47 -15.07 12.55
N TYR A 40 11.52 -14.00 11.73
CA TYR A 40 12.10 -14.02 10.40
C TYR A 40 12.96 -12.78 10.18
N GLY A 41 14.23 -12.97 9.88
CA GLY A 41 15.22 -11.90 9.77
C GLY A 41 16.25 -11.97 10.92
N PRO A 42 17.02 -10.89 11.24
CA PRO A 42 16.98 -9.61 10.52
C PRO A 42 17.51 -9.71 9.09
N HIS A 43 16.89 -8.96 8.19
CA HIS A 43 17.33 -8.88 6.80
C HIS A 43 16.91 -7.55 6.17
N LYS A 44 17.49 -7.26 5.00
CA LYS A 44 17.05 -6.13 4.17
C LYS A 44 17.05 -6.52 2.70
N HIS A 45 16.18 -5.93 1.92
CA HIS A 45 16.07 -6.16 0.51
C HIS A 45 15.64 -4.91 -0.26
N VAL A 46 15.83 -4.90 -1.57
CA VAL A 46 15.46 -3.78 -2.45
C VAL A 46 13.96 -3.74 -2.78
N ARG A 47 13.22 -4.80 -2.41
CA ARG A 47 11.78 -4.89 -2.68
C ARG A 47 10.98 -4.05 -1.70
N ILE A 48 9.83 -3.57 -2.17
CA ILE A 48 8.75 -3.10 -1.32
C ILE A 48 7.95 -4.33 -0.90
N GLU A 49 7.66 -4.44 0.39
CA GLU A 49 6.90 -5.54 0.96
C GLU A 49 5.61 -5.01 1.57
N ILE A 50 4.47 -5.54 1.15
CA ILE A 50 3.16 -5.22 1.70
C ILE A 50 2.60 -6.47 2.36
N ASN A 51 2.36 -6.40 3.67
CA ASN A 51 1.80 -7.47 4.47
C ASN A 51 0.47 -7.01 5.08
N TYR A 52 -0.60 -7.70 4.75
CA TYR A 52 -1.88 -7.57 5.45
C TYR A 52 -1.96 -8.64 6.54
N VAL A 53 -2.14 -8.22 7.80
CA VAL A 53 -2.33 -9.13 8.93
C VAL A 53 -3.73 -9.69 8.88
N LYS A 54 -3.86 -10.93 8.37
CA LYS A 54 -5.14 -11.60 8.20
C LYS A 54 -5.64 -12.24 9.49
N LYS A 55 -4.72 -12.65 10.38
CA LYS A 55 -5.01 -13.23 11.69
C LYS A 55 -3.87 -13.02 12.66
N GLY A 56 -4.20 -12.78 13.92
CA GLY A 56 -3.24 -12.61 15.00
C GLY A 56 -2.62 -11.23 15.05
N ASN A 57 -1.40 -11.15 15.56
CA ASN A 57 -0.63 -9.93 15.65
C ASN A 57 0.87 -10.23 15.45
N CYS A 58 1.63 -9.20 15.14
CA CYS A 58 3.08 -9.31 14.98
C CYS A 58 3.78 -8.01 15.37
N ILE A 59 5.09 -8.10 15.55
CA ILE A 59 5.98 -6.98 15.79
C ILE A 59 6.99 -6.95 14.64
N LEU A 60 7.20 -5.78 14.07
CA LEU A 60 8.30 -5.50 13.18
C LEU A 60 9.35 -4.71 13.95
N HIS A 61 10.52 -5.29 14.11
CA HIS A 61 11.68 -4.63 14.72
C HIS A 61 12.51 -4.01 13.61
N LEU A 62 12.76 -2.71 13.74
CA LEU A 62 13.71 -1.92 12.94
C LEU A 62 14.96 -1.67 13.79
N ASP A 63 15.98 -1.04 13.22
CA ASP A 63 17.26 -0.84 13.95
C ASP A 63 17.10 -0.01 15.25
N ASP A 64 16.14 0.90 15.31
CA ASP A 64 15.95 1.89 16.39
C ASP A 64 14.52 1.91 16.98
N GLU A 65 13.57 1.18 16.39
CA GLU A 65 12.18 1.14 16.85
C GLU A 65 11.53 -0.22 16.60
N SER A 66 10.39 -0.44 17.24
CA SER A 66 9.55 -1.61 16.98
C SER A 66 8.11 -1.19 16.80
N VAL A 67 7.46 -1.71 15.75
CA VAL A 67 6.08 -1.38 15.41
C VAL A 67 5.21 -2.62 15.50
N THR A 68 4.18 -2.56 16.35
CA THR A 68 3.19 -3.65 16.48
C THR A 68 2.10 -3.53 15.43
N PHE A 69 1.74 -4.65 14.82
CA PHE A 69 0.63 -4.78 13.88
C PHE A 69 -0.38 -5.81 14.40
N ARG A 70 -1.66 -5.52 14.19
CA ARG A 70 -2.79 -6.35 14.60
C ARG A 70 -3.60 -6.81 13.39
N GLU A 71 -4.47 -7.76 13.60
CA GLU A 71 -5.44 -8.21 12.60
C GLU A 71 -6.18 -7.03 11.96
N GLY A 72 -6.25 -7.02 10.63
CA GLY A 72 -6.85 -5.94 9.85
C GLY A 72 -5.92 -4.79 9.48
N GLU A 73 -4.71 -4.76 10.05
CA GLU A 73 -3.71 -3.73 9.72
C GLU A 73 -2.81 -4.16 8.55
N ILE A 74 -2.29 -3.17 7.83
CA ILE A 74 -1.37 -3.38 6.71
C ILE A 74 -0.01 -2.77 7.08
N MET A 75 1.01 -3.55 6.86
CA MET A 75 2.41 -3.20 7.03
C MET A 75 3.03 -3.01 5.64
N ILE A 76 3.59 -1.85 5.36
CA ILE A 76 4.38 -1.62 4.14
C ILE A 76 5.82 -1.38 4.59
N ILE A 77 6.71 -2.27 4.19
CA ILE A 77 8.15 -2.14 4.42
C ILE A 77 8.78 -1.61 3.15
N THR A 78 9.48 -0.50 3.25
CA THR A 78 10.08 0.16 2.09
C THR A 78 11.42 -0.48 1.71
N SER A 79 11.85 -0.20 0.48
CA SER A 79 13.12 -0.70 -0.04
C SER A 79 14.30 -0.29 0.84
N GLY A 80 15.18 -1.25 1.13
CA GLY A 80 16.42 -0.99 1.88
C GLY A 80 16.28 -0.97 3.40
N SER A 81 15.07 -1.06 3.95
CA SER A 81 14.85 -1.10 5.40
C SER A 81 15.33 -2.42 6.00
N ASN A 82 16.21 -2.35 7.00
CA ASN A 82 16.61 -3.52 7.79
C ASN A 82 15.52 -3.84 8.80
N HIS A 83 15.05 -5.07 8.82
CA HIS A 83 13.91 -5.46 9.67
C HIS A 83 13.96 -6.93 10.11
N LEU A 84 13.36 -7.18 11.27
CA LEU A 84 13.06 -8.51 11.80
C LEU A 84 11.57 -8.58 12.12
N PHE A 85 10.91 -9.58 11.59
CA PHE A 85 9.53 -9.92 11.91
C PHE A 85 9.45 -10.88 13.09
N GLU A 86 8.52 -10.67 14.01
CA GLU A 86 8.20 -11.55 15.12
C GLU A 86 6.69 -11.76 15.20
N ALA A 87 6.26 -13.03 15.13
CA ALA A 87 4.85 -13.40 15.29
C ALA A 87 4.41 -13.28 16.74
N GLY A 88 3.16 -12.87 16.97
CA GLY A 88 2.60 -12.78 18.30
C GLY A 88 2.35 -14.13 18.99
N SER A 89 1.84 -14.09 20.21
CA SER A 89 1.65 -15.27 21.08
C SER A 89 0.64 -16.30 20.54
N GLU A 90 -0.22 -15.92 19.61
CA GLU A 90 -1.19 -16.82 18.94
C GLU A 90 -0.76 -17.20 17.51
N GLY A 91 0.46 -16.81 17.13
CA GLY A 91 0.93 -16.88 15.76
C GLY A 91 0.35 -15.77 14.89
N THR A 92 0.77 -15.74 13.64
CA THR A 92 0.35 -14.69 12.70
C THR A 92 0.14 -15.26 11.31
N THR A 93 -0.95 -14.87 10.66
CA THR A 93 -1.16 -15.16 9.23
C THR A 93 -1.13 -13.87 8.45
N LEU A 94 -0.21 -13.78 7.48
CA LEU A 94 -0.02 -12.64 6.61
C LEU A 94 -0.43 -12.98 5.17
N MET A 95 -1.04 -12.03 4.50
CA MET A 95 -1.09 -11.99 3.04
C MET A 95 0.03 -11.09 2.57
N GLN A 96 1.04 -11.68 1.93
CA GLN A 96 2.26 -11.01 1.48
C GLN A 96 2.20 -10.66 0.00
N LEU A 97 2.70 -9.48 -0.33
CA LEU A 97 2.96 -9.02 -1.69
C LEU A 97 4.30 -8.28 -1.70
N GLU A 98 5.28 -8.82 -2.43
CA GLU A 98 6.60 -8.18 -2.59
C GLU A 98 6.88 -7.91 -4.07
N PHE A 99 7.36 -6.72 -4.37
CA PHE A 99 7.69 -6.29 -5.72
C PHE A 99 8.83 -5.25 -5.73
N LEU A 100 9.46 -5.10 -6.88
CA LEU A 100 10.51 -4.10 -7.06
C LEU A 100 9.92 -2.69 -7.21
N PRO A 101 10.54 -1.64 -6.62
CA PRO A 101 10.08 -0.26 -6.73
C PRO A 101 9.93 0.23 -8.18
N GLU A 102 10.68 -0.34 -9.13
CA GLU A 102 10.65 0.01 -10.54
C GLU A 102 9.28 -0.21 -11.21
N ILE A 103 8.37 -0.96 -10.59
CA ILE A 103 6.98 -1.06 -11.04
C ILE A 103 6.34 0.32 -11.07
N PHE A 104 6.71 1.19 -10.13
CA PHE A 104 6.15 2.53 -10.02
C PHE A 104 6.93 3.60 -10.80
N SER A 105 8.06 3.28 -11.43
CA SER A 105 8.89 4.26 -12.17
C SER A 105 8.15 5.00 -13.29
N HIS A 106 7.06 4.44 -13.78
CA HIS A 106 6.25 5.00 -14.85
C HIS A 106 4.98 5.73 -14.35
N PHE A 107 4.74 5.74 -13.04
CA PHE A 107 3.61 6.45 -12.44
C PHE A 107 4.08 7.83 -11.95
N HIS A 108 3.54 8.87 -12.55
CA HIS A 108 3.82 10.25 -12.17
C HIS A 108 2.49 10.94 -11.82
N PHE A 109 2.36 11.40 -10.58
CA PHE A 109 1.22 12.19 -10.17
C PHE A 109 1.56 13.67 -10.32
N LYS A 110 0.68 14.39 -11.01
CA LYS A 110 0.75 15.85 -11.11
C LYS A 110 -0.35 16.43 -10.25
N SER A 111 -0.04 17.49 -9.52
CA SER A 111 -1.03 18.35 -8.87
C SER A 111 -1.86 19.09 -9.93
N GLU A 112 -2.97 19.71 -9.52
CA GLU A 112 -3.86 20.46 -10.42
C GLU A 112 -3.15 21.60 -11.17
N ASP A 113 -2.10 22.17 -10.59
CA ASP A 113 -1.24 23.20 -11.20
C ASP A 113 -0.20 22.63 -12.20
N GLY A 114 -0.19 21.30 -12.40
CA GLY A 114 0.73 20.61 -13.31
C GLY A 114 2.14 20.36 -12.76
N THR A 115 2.42 20.74 -11.51
CA THR A 115 3.67 20.38 -10.84
C THR A 115 3.67 18.90 -10.48
N VAL A 116 4.84 18.27 -10.39
CA VAL A 116 4.98 16.87 -9.94
C VAL A 116 4.77 16.86 -8.44
N ALA A 117 3.57 16.48 -7.99
CA ALA A 117 3.19 16.51 -6.58
C ALA A 117 4.04 15.55 -5.73
N SER A 118 4.33 14.38 -6.25
CA SER A 118 5.29 13.44 -5.66
C SER A 118 5.60 12.33 -6.66
N THR A 119 6.72 11.67 -6.46
CA THR A 119 7.02 10.43 -7.18
C THR A 119 6.84 9.25 -6.24
N PRO A 120 6.48 8.06 -6.73
CA PRO A 120 6.45 6.86 -5.90
C PRO A 120 7.77 6.58 -5.18
N VAL A 121 8.88 7.07 -5.73
CA VAL A 121 10.22 6.97 -5.13
C VAL A 121 10.28 7.69 -3.79
N THR A 122 9.64 8.86 -3.64
CA THR A 122 9.62 9.59 -2.36
C THR A 122 8.72 8.92 -1.32
N LEU A 123 7.61 8.30 -1.74
CA LEU A 123 6.71 7.57 -0.85
C LEU A 123 7.39 6.34 -0.21
N PHE A 124 8.18 5.62 -1.00
CA PHE A 124 8.87 4.40 -0.58
C PHE A 124 10.38 4.63 -0.36
N SER A 125 10.76 5.85 0.04
CA SER A 125 12.14 6.21 0.38
C SER A 125 12.54 5.65 1.74
N GLU A 126 13.86 5.65 2.01
CA GLU A 126 14.42 5.22 3.29
C GLU A 126 13.93 6.07 4.48
N GLU A 127 13.41 7.27 4.27
CA GLU A 127 12.80 8.11 5.30
C GLU A 127 11.52 7.49 5.85
N ASN A 128 10.76 6.77 5.01
CA ASN A 128 9.53 6.07 5.37
C ASN A 128 9.79 4.56 5.50
N ARG A 129 10.68 4.14 6.39
CA ARG A 129 11.11 2.73 6.53
C ARG A 129 9.95 1.74 6.65
N VAL A 130 8.90 2.13 7.39
CA VAL A 130 7.68 1.36 7.51
C VAL A 130 6.46 2.28 7.53
N ILE A 131 5.40 1.90 6.80
CA ILE A 131 4.12 2.60 6.80
C ILE A 131 3.08 1.66 7.41
N LYS A 132 2.47 2.11 8.51
CA LYS A 132 1.37 1.39 9.14
C LYS A 132 0.03 1.96 8.67
N ILE A 133 -0.81 1.09 8.09
CA ILE A 133 -2.15 1.45 7.63
C ILE A 133 -3.19 0.73 8.48
N VAL A 134 -4.10 1.50 9.07
CA VAL A 134 -5.12 1.01 10.00
C VAL A 134 -6.50 1.20 9.38
N ASN A 135 -7.36 0.19 9.49
CA ASN A 135 -8.78 0.24 9.11
C ASN A 135 -9.05 0.68 7.66
N ASN A 136 -8.19 0.31 6.72
CA ASN A 136 -8.37 0.67 5.31
C ASN A 136 -8.76 -0.53 4.44
N VAL A 137 -10.05 -0.82 4.39
CA VAL A 137 -10.62 -1.91 3.58
C VAL A 137 -10.36 -1.73 2.07
N CYS A 138 -10.24 -0.49 1.58
CA CYS A 138 -9.99 -0.23 0.17
C CYS A 138 -8.60 -0.71 -0.24
N ILE A 139 -7.56 -0.35 0.53
CA ILE A 139 -6.19 -0.80 0.27
C ILE A 139 -6.10 -2.33 0.38
N MET A 140 -6.67 -2.92 1.43
CA MET A 140 -6.70 -4.38 1.61
C MET A 140 -7.32 -5.09 0.40
N ARG A 141 -8.46 -4.60 -0.10
CA ARG A 141 -9.13 -5.19 -1.28
C ARG A 141 -8.27 -5.11 -2.54
N VAL A 142 -7.55 -4.02 -2.76
CA VAL A 142 -6.67 -3.88 -3.93
C VAL A 142 -5.50 -4.84 -3.83
N VAL A 143 -4.86 -4.96 -2.66
CA VAL A 143 -3.80 -5.96 -2.44
C VAL A 143 -4.30 -7.37 -2.71
N GLN A 144 -5.50 -7.72 -2.20
CA GLN A 144 -6.12 -9.02 -2.46
C GLN A 144 -6.37 -9.29 -3.95
N ARG A 145 -6.82 -8.27 -4.71
CA ARG A 145 -7.01 -8.40 -6.17
C ARG A 145 -5.69 -8.63 -6.89
N ILE A 146 -4.63 -7.92 -6.51
CA ILE A 146 -3.30 -8.13 -7.08
C ILE A 146 -2.84 -9.57 -6.84
N VAL A 147 -2.91 -10.04 -5.60
CA VAL A 147 -2.52 -11.41 -5.24
C VAL A 147 -3.32 -12.44 -6.03
N ASN A 148 -4.64 -12.30 -6.09
CA ASN A 148 -5.51 -13.21 -6.83
C ASN A 148 -5.17 -13.26 -8.33
N GLU A 149 -4.97 -12.12 -8.99
CA GLU A 149 -4.62 -12.08 -10.41
C GLU A 149 -3.24 -12.70 -10.69
N LEU A 150 -2.28 -12.51 -9.79
CA LEU A 150 -0.95 -13.10 -9.89
C LEU A 150 -0.99 -14.61 -9.67
N GLU A 151 -1.89 -15.11 -8.82
CA GLU A 151 -2.07 -16.52 -8.53
C GLU A 151 -2.79 -17.26 -9.68
N PHE A 152 -3.95 -16.73 -10.10
CA PHE A 152 -4.79 -17.39 -11.13
C PHE A 152 -4.33 -17.13 -12.55
N LYS A 153 -3.63 -16.03 -12.80
CA LYS A 153 -3.11 -15.63 -14.13
C LYS A 153 -4.16 -15.70 -15.23
N SER A 154 -5.35 -15.19 -14.96
CA SER A 154 -6.45 -15.12 -15.93
C SER A 154 -6.03 -14.38 -17.21
N ARG A 155 -6.79 -14.53 -18.29
CA ARG A 155 -6.50 -13.80 -19.53
C ARG A 155 -6.41 -12.30 -19.25
N TYR A 156 -5.33 -11.65 -19.71
CA TYR A 156 -5.04 -10.23 -19.48
C TYR A 156 -4.73 -9.82 -18.02
N TYR A 157 -4.43 -10.76 -17.13
CA TYR A 157 -4.11 -10.48 -15.72
C TYR A 157 -3.04 -9.40 -15.53
N ARG A 158 -2.02 -9.36 -16.42
CA ARG A 158 -0.93 -8.37 -16.31
C ARG A 158 -1.44 -6.93 -16.40
N TYR A 159 -2.41 -6.67 -17.28
CA TYR A 159 -3.02 -5.33 -17.40
C TYR A 159 -3.80 -4.97 -16.13
N LEU A 160 -4.58 -5.91 -15.61
CA LEU A 160 -5.33 -5.70 -14.36
C LEU A 160 -4.39 -5.45 -13.19
N VAL A 161 -3.33 -6.23 -13.04
CA VAL A 161 -2.34 -6.04 -11.97
C VAL A 161 -1.70 -4.66 -12.04
N VAL A 162 -1.32 -4.19 -13.23
CA VAL A 162 -0.76 -2.84 -13.42
C VAL A 162 -1.76 -1.75 -13.01
N MET A 163 -3.03 -1.90 -13.40
CA MET A 163 -4.09 -0.96 -13.01
C MET A 163 -4.33 -0.97 -11.49
N TYR A 164 -4.30 -2.15 -10.86
CA TYR A 164 -4.41 -2.27 -9.40
C TYR A 164 -3.21 -1.68 -8.67
N TYR A 165 -1.99 -1.75 -9.21
CA TYR A 165 -0.86 -1.04 -8.65
C TYR A 165 -1.03 0.48 -8.71
N ALA A 166 -1.59 1.01 -9.80
CA ALA A 166 -1.92 2.43 -9.89
C ALA A 166 -2.97 2.84 -8.85
N GLU A 167 -4.05 2.04 -8.70
CA GLU A 167 -5.08 2.24 -7.68
C GLU A 167 -4.47 2.18 -6.28
N LEU A 168 -3.65 1.17 -6.00
CA LEU A 168 -2.97 0.98 -4.72
C LEU A 168 -2.14 2.21 -4.34
N LEU A 169 -1.35 2.71 -5.27
CA LEU A 169 -0.49 3.86 -5.06
C LEU A 169 -1.30 5.12 -4.74
N VAL A 170 -2.37 5.39 -5.49
CA VAL A 170 -3.29 6.51 -5.20
C VAL A 170 -3.92 6.39 -3.81
N LEU A 171 -4.34 5.18 -3.42
CA LEU A 171 -4.95 4.96 -2.11
C LEU A 171 -3.97 5.14 -0.96
N ILE A 172 -2.70 4.71 -1.12
CA ILE A 172 -1.66 4.94 -0.12
C ILE A 172 -1.37 6.44 0.02
N TYR A 173 -1.20 7.17 -1.09
CA TYR A 173 -1.03 8.62 -1.04
C TYR A 173 -2.18 9.32 -0.32
N ARG A 174 -3.42 8.97 -0.65
CA ARG A 174 -4.60 9.52 0.01
C ARG A 174 -4.65 9.19 1.51
N TYR A 175 -4.16 8.01 1.90
CA TYR A 175 -4.09 7.63 3.30
C TYR A 175 -3.05 8.46 4.06
N MET A 176 -1.91 8.76 3.43
CA MET A 176 -0.83 9.55 4.03
C MET A 176 -1.12 11.06 4.02
N ASP A 177 -2.00 11.53 3.15
CA ASP A 177 -2.45 12.92 3.13
C ASP A 177 -3.41 13.16 4.32
N GLU A 178 -2.96 13.90 5.32
CA GLU A 178 -3.73 14.21 6.53
C GLU A 178 -5.05 14.95 6.24
N SER A 179 -5.15 15.60 5.08
CA SER A 179 -6.39 16.28 4.65
C SER A 179 -7.46 15.30 4.13
N TYR A 180 -7.07 14.06 3.82
CA TYR A 180 -7.94 13.11 3.17
C TYR A 180 -8.82 12.33 4.16
N LEU A 181 -10.14 12.39 3.95
CA LEU A 181 -11.12 11.57 4.68
C LEU A 181 -11.41 10.28 3.88
N PRO A 182 -11.30 9.10 4.51
CA PRO A 182 -11.55 7.83 3.81
C PRO A 182 -12.94 7.78 3.16
N ILE A 183 -13.00 7.46 1.86
CA ILE A 183 -14.26 7.35 1.11
C ILE A 183 -15.17 6.23 1.65
N CYS A 184 -14.60 5.26 2.36
CA CYS A 184 -15.31 4.07 2.87
C CYS A 184 -16.11 4.32 4.16
N THR A 185 -16.14 5.53 4.70
CA THR A 185 -16.92 5.88 5.90
C THR A 185 -18.29 6.42 5.52
N ASN A 186 -19.33 6.14 6.34
CA ASN A 186 -20.62 6.77 6.15
C ASN A 186 -20.51 8.31 6.37
N ASP A 187 -21.45 9.07 5.81
CA ASP A 187 -21.38 10.54 5.83
C ASP A 187 -21.42 11.12 7.25
N SER A 188 -22.08 10.48 8.20
CA SER A 188 -22.10 10.91 9.61
C SER A 188 -20.72 10.76 10.25
N LEU A 189 -20.01 9.67 9.97
CA LEU A 189 -18.66 9.45 10.47
C LEU A 189 -17.65 10.42 9.83
N LYS A 190 -17.78 10.71 8.52
CA LYS A 190 -16.96 11.75 7.87
C LYS A 190 -17.11 13.11 8.54
N LYS A 191 -18.37 13.52 8.80
CA LYS A 191 -18.66 14.79 9.49
C LYS A 191 -18.08 14.81 10.89
N ALA A 192 -18.19 13.71 11.64
CA ALA A 192 -17.62 13.61 12.98
C ALA A 192 -16.08 13.70 12.96
N ILE A 193 -15.41 12.99 12.06
CA ILE A 193 -13.95 13.05 11.90
C ILE A 193 -13.50 14.45 11.48
N ALA A 194 -14.19 15.09 10.52
CA ALA A 194 -13.90 16.45 10.10
C ALA A 194 -14.06 17.44 11.26
N TYR A 195 -15.13 17.32 12.05
CA TYR A 195 -15.35 18.13 13.23
C TYR A 195 -14.25 17.96 14.29
N ILE A 196 -13.85 16.72 14.58
CA ILE A 196 -12.77 16.42 15.52
C ILE A 196 -11.45 17.06 15.03
N ARG A 197 -11.07 16.87 13.76
CA ARG A 197 -9.85 17.45 13.19
C ARG A 197 -9.78 18.96 13.26
N LEU A 198 -10.90 19.62 13.02
CA LEU A 198 -10.98 21.09 13.10
C LEU A 198 -10.97 21.63 14.54
N ASN A 199 -11.37 20.82 15.51
CA ASN A 199 -11.60 21.27 16.88
C ASN A 199 -10.78 20.50 17.94
N TYR A 200 -9.85 19.60 17.56
CA TYR A 200 -9.15 18.73 18.51
C TYR A 200 -8.27 19.50 19.52
N GLN A 201 -7.93 20.76 19.23
CA GLN A 201 -7.17 21.64 20.13
C GLN A 201 -8.09 22.46 21.07
N SER A 202 -9.41 22.38 20.92
CA SER A 202 -10.41 23.05 21.77
C SER A 202 -11.17 22.01 22.60
N GLU A 203 -11.78 22.43 23.72
CA GLU A 203 -12.66 21.54 24.48
C GLU A 203 -13.85 21.09 23.61
N ILE A 204 -13.92 19.77 23.29
CA ILE A 204 -15.03 19.18 22.54
C ILE A 204 -16.06 18.69 23.54
N THR A 205 -17.19 19.39 23.63
CA THR A 205 -18.36 18.98 24.43
C THR A 205 -19.40 18.34 23.53
N MET A 206 -19.86 17.13 23.90
CA MET A 206 -21.03 16.54 23.27
C MET A 206 -22.31 17.21 23.83
N GLN A 207 -23.09 17.86 22.98
CA GLN A 207 -24.44 18.32 23.27
C GLN A 207 -25.48 17.29 22.86
#